data_3ff64f71eb766db132f8275151326a9e
#
_entry.id   3ff64f71eb766db132f8275151326a9e
#
_cell.length_a   1.000
_cell.length_b   1.000
_cell.length_c   1.000
_cell.angle_alpha   90.00
_cell.angle_beta   90.00
_cell.angle_gamma   90.00
#
_symmetry.space_group_name_H-M   'P 1'
#
loop_
_entity.id
_entity.type
_entity.pdbx_description
1 polymer ?
#
loop_
_entity_poly.entity_id
_entity_poly.type
_entity_poly.pdbx_seq_one_letter_code
_entity_poly.pdbx_strand_id
1 'polypeptide(L)'
;MADLHIGDFNCDYKGILERIDHIKNTPNAYCILDGDLMDVAIATSIGDTYGASIQPMEQLKHCVGLFEPIRNKILAVLPGNHENRVYKADGIDLTELMCSQLGIVDKYSSTTALLFIRFGKQSSHNHNRPQRYTAYVTHGGGGGRKEGGKVNRLADLASIVDADIYIHGHTHLPVVLKNSFYRVDPCNSSVQMVDKLFVNTAAMLNYGGYGDKQGFKPASKQSPVIYLCGTKHEMYAKL
;
A
#
# COMPACT_ATOMS: atom_id res chain seq x y z
N MET A 1 -1.79 -0.99 3.55
CA MET A 1 -2.26 -2.40 3.45
C MET A 1 -2.25 -2.74 1.96
N ALA A 2 -1.66 -3.84 1.56
CA ALA A 2 -1.64 -4.35 0.20
C ALA A 2 -1.64 -5.88 0.25
N ASP A 3 -1.80 -6.52 -0.91
CA ASP A 3 -1.64 -7.95 -1.07
C ASP A 3 -2.51 -8.77 -0.07
N LEU A 4 -3.78 -8.36 0.07
CA LEU A 4 -4.74 -9.02 0.98
C LEU A 4 -5.30 -10.30 0.37
N HIS A 5 -5.44 -10.33 -0.96
CA HIS A 5 -5.96 -11.44 -1.75
C HIS A 5 -7.26 -12.03 -1.19
N ILE A 6 -8.22 -11.15 -0.87
CA ILE A 6 -9.54 -11.58 -0.39
C ILE A 6 -10.18 -12.45 -1.47
N GLY A 7 -10.54 -13.67 -1.10
CA GLY A 7 -11.02 -14.70 -2.03
C GLY A 7 -10.03 -15.85 -2.30
N ASP A 8 -8.73 -15.66 -2.01
CA ASP A 8 -7.79 -16.79 -1.98
C ASP A 8 -8.07 -17.67 -0.74
N PHE A 9 -7.94 -18.97 -0.92
CA PHE A 9 -8.14 -19.93 0.18
C PHE A 9 -7.16 -19.72 1.34
N ASN A 10 -5.96 -19.20 1.06
CA ASN A 10 -4.92 -18.93 2.05
C ASN A 10 -5.00 -17.50 2.62
N CYS A 11 -6.00 -16.71 2.27
CA CYS A 11 -6.17 -15.36 2.80
C CYS A 11 -6.21 -15.37 4.34
N ASP A 12 -5.36 -14.56 4.97
CA ASP A 12 -5.35 -14.38 6.42
C ASP A 12 -6.42 -13.38 6.86
N TYR A 13 -7.67 -13.77 6.69
CA TYR A 13 -8.83 -12.93 6.97
C TYR A 13 -8.87 -12.44 8.43
N LYS A 14 -8.44 -13.29 9.38
CA LYS A 14 -8.35 -12.91 10.79
C LYS A 14 -7.35 -11.77 10.99
N GLY A 15 -6.15 -11.88 10.43
CA GLY A 15 -5.14 -10.83 10.52
C GLY A 15 -5.58 -9.53 9.85
N ILE A 16 -6.36 -9.60 8.77
CA ILE A 16 -6.96 -8.42 8.12
C ILE A 16 -7.94 -7.74 9.06
N LEU A 17 -8.84 -8.47 9.69
CA LEU A 17 -9.82 -7.92 10.64
C LEU A 17 -9.14 -7.26 11.84
N GLU A 18 -8.11 -7.88 12.42
CA GLU A 18 -7.34 -7.32 13.52
C GLU A 18 -6.69 -5.97 13.15
N ARG A 19 -6.19 -5.83 11.91
CA ARG A 19 -5.62 -4.57 11.40
C ARG A 19 -6.68 -3.50 11.21
N ILE A 20 -7.82 -3.86 10.63
CA ILE A 20 -8.95 -2.94 10.44
C ILE A 20 -9.45 -2.44 11.80
N ASP A 21 -9.59 -3.34 12.76
CA ASP A 21 -10.01 -2.96 14.12
C ASP A 21 -8.99 -2.04 14.81
N HIS A 22 -7.70 -2.33 14.66
CA HIS A 22 -6.63 -1.44 15.14
C HIS A 22 -6.73 -0.04 14.50
N ILE A 23 -6.87 0.06 13.18
CA ILE A 23 -7.01 1.35 12.48
C ILE A 23 -8.27 2.08 12.96
N LYS A 24 -9.38 1.38 13.07
CA LYS A 24 -10.66 1.93 13.52
C LYS A 24 -10.54 2.55 14.92
N ASN A 25 -9.95 1.84 15.86
CA ASN A 25 -9.91 2.21 17.26
C ASN A 25 -8.74 3.12 17.65
N THR A 26 -7.75 3.29 16.77
CA THR A 26 -6.61 4.18 17.02
C THR A 26 -6.86 5.57 16.41
N PRO A 27 -6.97 6.65 17.20
CA PRO A 27 -7.42 7.97 16.71
C PRO A 27 -6.62 8.52 15.53
N ASN A 28 -5.30 8.42 15.57
CA ASN A 28 -4.38 8.98 14.55
C ASN A 28 -3.81 7.92 13.62
N ALA A 29 -4.45 6.74 13.52
CA ALA A 29 -4.11 5.74 12.53
C ALA A 29 -4.91 5.97 11.25
N TYR A 30 -4.21 5.86 10.12
CA TYR A 30 -4.75 5.95 8.77
C TYR A 30 -4.20 4.79 7.95
N CYS A 31 -4.78 4.52 6.79
CA CYS A 31 -4.25 3.50 5.89
C CYS A 31 -4.21 3.95 4.44
N ILE A 32 -3.38 3.28 3.68
CA ILE A 32 -3.32 3.30 2.23
C ILE A 32 -3.64 1.88 1.78
N LEU A 33 -4.52 1.73 0.80
CA LEU A 33 -4.85 0.48 0.15
C LEU A 33 -4.08 0.41 -1.17
N ASP A 34 -3.02 -0.39 -1.19
CA ASP A 34 -2.03 -0.38 -2.27
C ASP A 34 -2.09 -1.66 -3.11
N GLY A 35 -3.30 -1.98 -3.59
CA GLY A 35 -3.55 -3.04 -4.58
C GLY A 35 -3.52 -4.48 -4.05
N ASP A 36 -3.92 -5.39 -4.93
CA ASP A 36 -4.12 -6.82 -4.66
C ASP A 36 -4.97 -7.05 -3.40
N LEU A 37 -6.05 -6.27 -3.28
CA LEU A 37 -7.02 -6.38 -2.20
C LEU A 37 -7.92 -7.59 -2.38
N MET A 38 -8.27 -7.86 -3.64
CA MET A 38 -9.07 -8.99 -4.09
C MET A 38 -8.22 -9.96 -4.90
N ASP A 39 -8.43 -11.26 -4.76
CA ASP A 39 -7.70 -12.26 -5.56
C ASP A 39 -8.17 -12.29 -7.01
N VAL A 40 -9.47 -12.17 -7.24
CA VAL A 40 -10.17 -12.10 -8.53
C VAL A 40 -9.58 -13.00 -9.61
N ALA A 41 -9.37 -14.29 -9.29
CA ALA A 41 -8.95 -15.28 -10.27
C ALA A 41 -10.01 -15.43 -11.34
N ILE A 42 -9.62 -15.22 -12.61
CA ILE A 42 -10.45 -15.42 -13.81
C ILE A 42 -9.87 -16.55 -14.66
N ALA A 43 -10.59 -17.01 -15.66
CA ALA A 43 -10.22 -18.17 -16.49
C ALA A 43 -8.81 -18.08 -17.12
N THR A 44 -8.30 -16.86 -17.35
CA THR A 44 -6.95 -16.60 -17.88
C THR A 44 -5.88 -16.36 -16.80
N SER A 45 -6.25 -16.45 -15.52
CA SER A 45 -5.30 -16.26 -14.42
C SER A 45 -4.34 -17.46 -14.30
N ILE A 46 -3.11 -17.17 -13.88
CA ILE A 46 -2.13 -18.20 -13.50
C ILE A 46 -2.54 -18.88 -12.18
N GLY A 47 -3.32 -18.17 -11.34
CA GLY A 47 -3.89 -18.69 -10.10
C GLY A 47 -4.99 -19.72 -10.34
N ASP A 48 -5.34 -20.42 -9.27
CA ASP A 48 -6.35 -21.47 -9.29
C ASP A 48 -7.76 -20.87 -9.23
N THR A 49 -8.40 -20.71 -10.39
CA THR A 49 -9.78 -20.19 -10.49
C THR A 49 -10.78 -21.06 -9.73
N TYR A 50 -10.50 -22.36 -9.61
CA TYR A 50 -11.35 -23.31 -8.90
C TYR A 50 -11.05 -23.39 -7.40
N GLY A 51 -9.88 -22.86 -6.97
CA GLY A 51 -9.49 -22.75 -5.57
C GLY A 51 -9.94 -21.46 -4.91
N ALA A 52 -10.63 -20.55 -5.62
CA ALA A 52 -11.20 -19.36 -5.02
C ALA A 52 -12.30 -19.71 -4.01
N SER A 53 -12.21 -19.17 -2.80
CA SER A 53 -13.19 -19.41 -1.73
C SER A 53 -14.54 -18.72 -2.02
N ILE A 54 -14.51 -17.60 -2.72
CA ILE A 54 -15.68 -16.79 -3.11
C ILE A 54 -15.46 -16.17 -4.49
N GLN A 55 -16.56 -15.93 -5.20
CA GLN A 55 -16.55 -15.36 -6.56
C GLN A 55 -16.16 -13.88 -6.59
N PRO A 56 -15.64 -13.32 -7.70
CA PRO A 56 -15.14 -11.95 -7.78
C PRO A 56 -16.13 -10.88 -7.29
N MET A 57 -17.43 -10.99 -7.63
CA MET A 57 -18.44 -10.05 -7.16
C MET A 57 -18.63 -10.12 -5.63
N GLU A 58 -18.51 -11.30 -5.02
CA GLU A 58 -18.59 -11.43 -3.56
C GLU A 58 -17.31 -10.90 -2.90
N GLN A 59 -16.14 -11.05 -3.54
CA GLN A 59 -14.90 -10.44 -3.07
C GLN A 59 -15.02 -8.91 -3.00
N LEU A 60 -15.60 -8.29 -4.04
CA LEU A 60 -15.88 -6.84 -4.03
C LEU A 60 -16.79 -6.44 -2.86
N LYS A 61 -17.90 -7.13 -2.66
CA LYS A 61 -18.81 -6.86 -1.54
C LYS A 61 -18.14 -7.03 -0.17
N HIS A 62 -17.31 -8.06 -0.03
CA HIS A 62 -16.51 -8.28 1.18
C HIS A 62 -15.54 -7.14 1.44
N CYS A 63 -14.81 -6.67 0.42
CA CYS A 63 -13.92 -5.52 0.54
C CYS A 63 -14.67 -4.25 0.96
N VAL A 64 -15.82 -3.98 0.36
CA VAL A 64 -16.66 -2.83 0.76
C VAL A 64 -17.06 -2.94 2.23
N GLY A 65 -17.58 -4.09 2.67
CA GLY A 65 -17.95 -4.31 4.07
C GLY A 65 -16.79 -4.18 5.05
N LEU A 66 -15.60 -4.65 4.66
CA LEU A 66 -14.38 -4.57 5.46
C LEU A 66 -13.90 -3.13 5.66
N PHE A 67 -13.90 -2.33 4.59
CA PHE A 67 -13.33 -0.98 4.62
C PHE A 67 -14.33 0.10 5.03
N GLU A 68 -15.64 -0.16 4.98
CA GLU A 68 -16.68 0.79 5.41
C GLU A 68 -16.43 1.38 6.81
N PRO A 69 -16.07 0.59 7.86
CA PRO A 69 -15.82 1.14 9.20
C PRO A 69 -14.64 2.11 9.29
N ILE A 70 -13.72 2.08 8.31
CA ILE A 70 -12.49 2.89 8.29
C ILE A 70 -12.40 3.79 7.07
N ARG A 71 -13.46 3.94 6.26
CA ARG A 71 -13.44 4.70 5.01
C ARG A 71 -12.88 6.12 5.15
N ASN A 72 -13.19 6.80 6.27
CA ASN A 72 -12.71 8.14 6.55
C ASN A 72 -11.23 8.20 6.95
N LYS A 73 -10.58 7.04 7.16
CA LYS A 73 -9.17 6.90 7.50
C LYS A 73 -8.33 6.38 6.33
N ILE A 74 -8.95 6.13 5.18
CA ILE A 74 -8.27 5.75 3.95
C ILE A 74 -7.74 7.02 3.28
N LEU A 75 -6.43 7.04 2.99
CA LEU A 75 -5.74 8.18 2.37
C LEU A 75 -5.63 8.05 0.86
N ALA A 76 -5.42 6.83 0.38
CA ALA A 76 -5.36 6.50 -1.05
C ALA A 76 -5.75 5.05 -1.28
N VAL A 77 -6.24 4.76 -2.49
CA VAL A 77 -6.57 3.40 -2.97
C VAL A 77 -6.02 3.24 -4.38
N LEU A 78 -5.24 2.19 -4.59
CA LEU A 78 -4.69 1.82 -5.88
C LEU A 78 -5.12 0.39 -6.23
N PRO A 79 -5.31 0.05 -7.52
CA PRO A 79 -5.48 -1.33 -7.95
C PRO A 79 -4.13 -2.05 -7.98
N GLY A 80 -4.17 -3.36 -7.76
CA GLY A 80 -3.03 -4.24 -8.00
C GLY A 80 -3.13 -4.96 -9.33
N ASN A 81 -2.21 -5.87 -9.56
CA ASN A 81 -2.24 -6.67 -10.78
C ASN A 81 -3.38 -7.71 -10.80
N HIS A 82 -3.90 -8.08 -9.64
CA HIS A 82 -5.05 -8.98 -9.54
C HIS A 82 -6.33 -8.29 -10.02
N GLU A 83 -6.67 -7.11 -9.53
CA GLU A 83 -7.81 -6.33 -10.01
C GLU A 83 -7.65 -5.93 -11.48
N ASN A 84 -6.44 -5.60 -11.90
CA ASN A 84 -6.13 -5.25 -13.29
C ASN A 84 -6.34 -6.39 -14.30
N ARG A 85 -6.44 -7.64 -13.86
CA ARG A 85 -6.82 -8.76 -14.75
C ARG A 85 -8.23 -8.58 -15.29
N VAL A 86 -9.17 -8.22 -14.42
CA VAL A 86 -10.57 -7.98 -14.78
C VAL A 86 -10.68 -6.76 -15.69
N TYR A 87 -9.97 -5.68 -15.35
CA TYR A 87 -9.93 -4.50 -16.21
C TYR A 87 -9.42 -4.82 -17.64
N LYS A 88 -8.36 -5.62 -17.75
CA LYS A 88 -7.81 -6.02 -19.06
C LYS A 88 -8.71 -6.96 -19.84
N ALA A 89 -9.47 -7.81 -19.15
CA ALA A 89 -10.37 -8.78 -19.79
C ALA A 89 -11.68 -8.12 -20.25
N ASP A 90 -12.28 -7.29 -19.38
CA ASP A 90 -13.67 -6.86 -19.51
C ASP A 90 -13.87 -5.34 -19.41
N GLY A 91 -12.79 -4.57 -19.19
CA GLY A 91 -12.87 -3.11 -19.03
C GLY A 91 -13.52 -2.65 -17.72
N ILE A 92 -13.63 -3.55 -16.72
CA ILE A 92 -14.27 -3.26 -15.43
C ILE A 92 -13.20 -3.05 -14.36
N ASP A 93 -13.15 -1.85 -13.78
CA ASP A 93 -12.27 -1.52 -12.66
C ASP A 93 -12.98 -1.80 -11.32
N LEU A 94 -12.66 -2.95 -10.72
CA LEU A 94 -13.25 -3.38 -9.45
C LEU A 94 -12.82 -2.50 -8.28
N THR A 95 -11.62 -1.90 -8.34
CA THR A 95 -11.11 -1.02 -7.29
C THR A 95 -11.83 0.33 -7.31
N GLU A 96 -12.06 0.89 -8.49
CA GLU A 96 -12.86 2.11 -8.64
C GLU A 96 -14.32 1.87 -8.21
N LEU A 97 -14.90 0.72 -8.58
CA LEU A 97 -16.24 0.33 -8.13
C LEU A 97 -16.33 0.22 -6.60
N MET A 98 -15.33 -0.38 -5.96
CA MET A 98 -15.22 -0.44 -4.49
C MET A 98 -15.18 0.98 -3.89
N CYS A 99 -14.34 1.85 -4.43
CA CYS A 99 -14.25 3.25 -3.99
C CYS A 99 -15.57 4.01 -4.17
N SER A 100 -16.27 3.76 -5.26
CA SER A 100 -17.60 4.34 -5.52
C SER A 100 -18.62 3.90 -4.47
N GLN A 101 -18.68 2.62 -4.14
CA GLN A 101 -19.60 2.10 -3.12
C GLN A 101 -19.25 2.60 -1.70
N LEU A 102 -17.98 2.82 -1.41
CA LEU A 102 -17.51 3.41 -0.15
C LEU A 102 -17.67 4.94 -0.10
N GLY A 103 -17.98 5.60 -1.22
CA GLY A 103 -18.06 7.06 -1.31
C GLY A 103 -16.70 7.76 -1.17
N ILE A 104 -15.61 7.13 -1.64
CA ILE A 104 -14.23 7.63 -1.55
C ILE A 104 -13.50 7.64 -2.90
N VAL A 105 -14.21 7.88 -4.00
CA VAL A 105 -13.61 7.93 -5.36
C VAL A 105 -12.50 8.99 -5.46
N ASP A 106 -12.59 10.04 -4.66
CA ASP A 106 -11.55 11.07 -4.54
C ASP A 106 -10.21 10.56 -3.99
N LYS A 107 -10.17 9.36 -3.42
CA LYS A 107 -8.97 8.68 -2.94
C LYS A 107 -8.42 7.65 -3.94
N TYR A 108 -9.15 7.35 -4.98
CA TYR A 108 -8.75 6.37 -5.99
C TYR A 108 -7.71 6.94 -6.97
N SER A 109 -6.73 6.13 -7.32
CA SER A 109 -5.80 6.37 -8.43
C SER A 109 -5.52 5.07 -9.17
N SER A 110 -5.63 5.08 -10.49
CA SER A 110 -5.50 3.88 -11.33
C SER A 110 -4.07 3.34 -11.46
N THR A 111 -3.05 4.08 -11.05
CA THR A 111 -1.63 3.69 -11.22
C THR A 111 -0.77 3.97 -10.01
N THR A 112 -0.58 5.24 -9.66
CA THR A 112 0.28 5.69 -8.57
C THR A 112 -0.39 6.84 -7.83
N ALA A 113 -0.02 7.07 -6.57
CA ALA A 113 -0.49 8.22 -5.81
C ALA A 113 0.68 9.01 -5.22
N LEU A 114 0.59 10.33 -5.28
CA LEU A 114 1.48 11.23 -4.56
C LEU A 114 0.68 11.94 -3.47
N LEU A 115 0.93 11.58 -2.23
CA LEU A 115 0.24 12.12 -1.07
C LEU A 115 0.99 13.29 -0.46
N PHE A 116 0.26 14.35 -0.11
CA PHE A 116 0.74 15.50 0.64
C PHE A 116 0.12 15.48 2.03
N ILE A 117 0.85 14.97 3.01
CA ILE A 117 0.40 14.81 4.38
C ILE A 117 0.82 16.04 5.19
N ARG A 118 -0.14 16.72 5.82
CA ARG A 118 0.10 17.93 6.59
C ARG A 118 -0.48 17.80 7.99
N PHE A 119 0.33 18.15 8.99
CA PHE A 119 -0.07 18.18 10.39
C PHE A 119 -0.40 19.59 10.83
N GLY A 120 -1.54 19.73 11.53
CA GLY A 120 -1.99 21.00 12.11
C GLY A 120 -2.68 21.94 11.11
N LYS A 121 -3.28 23.00 11.66
CA LYS A 121 -3.88 24.08 10.88
C LYS A 121 -2.84 25.21 10.74
N GLN A 122 -2.75 25.79 9.56
CA GLN A 122 -1.97 27.00 9.36
C GLN A 122 -2.69 28.14 10.10
N SER A 123 -2.07 28.69 11.14
CA SER A 123 -2.51 29.89 11.82
C SER A 123 -1.70 31.08 11.32
N SER A 124 -2.38 32.17 10.98
CA SER A 124 -1.73 33.44 10.57
C SER A 124 -0.87 34.06 11.69
N HIS A 125 -1.03 33.61 12.93
CA HIS A 125 -0.37 34.17 14.13
C HIS A 125 0.68 33.27 14.75
N ASN A 126 0.91 32.05 14.18
CA ASN A 126 1.86 31.12 14.76
C ASN A 126 3.05 30.91 13.82
N HIS A 127 4.26 31.26 14.29
CA HIS A 127 5.51 31.04 13.53
C HIS A 127 5.86 29.57 13.29
N ASN A 128 5.15 28.61 13.91
CA ASN A 128 5.35 27.21 13.69
C ASN A 128 4.66 26.75 12.40
N ARG A 129 5.45 26.56 11.37
CA ARG A 129 4.96 25.96 10.11
C ARG A 129 4.50 24.52 10.37
N PRO A 130 3.31 24.12 9.87
CA PRO A 130 2.84 22.76 9.99
C PRO A 130 3.84 21.79 9.30
N GLN A 131 4.11 20.66 9.94
CA GLN A 131 4.96 19.63 9.35
C GLN A 131 4.25 19.06 8.11
N ARG A 132 5.04 18.79 7.09
CA ARG A 132 4.57 18.26 5.82
C ARG A 132 5.44 17.09 5.42
N TYR A 133 4.81 16.05 4.88
CA TYR A 133 5.47 14.89 4.32
C TYR A 133 4.86 14.58 2.96
N THR A 134 5.68 14.09 2.07
CA THR A 134 5.26 13.59 0.77
C THR A 134 5.44 12.08 0.73
N ALA A 135 4.44 11.35 0.23
CA ALA A 135 4.55 9.91 0.05
C ALA A 135 4.17 9.51 -1.37
N TYR A 136 5.07 8.83 -2.04
CA TYR A 136 4.83 8.19 -3.33
C TYR A 136 4.44 6.75 -3.11
N VAL A 137 3.30 6.36 -3.66
CA VAL A 137 2.69 5.05 -3.50
C VAL A 137 2.51 4.40 -4.86
N THR A 138 2.91 3.15 -4.99
CA THR A 138 2.68 2.34 -6.17
C THR A 138 2.59 0.87 -5.79
N HIS A 139 1.60 0.16 -6.30
CA HIS A 139 1.55 -1.29 -6.12
C HIS A 139 2.76 -1.97 -6.75
N GLY A 140 3.23 -1.41 -7.86
CA GLY A 140 4.40 -1.91 -8.57
C GLY A 140 4.11 -3.14 -9.43
N GLY A 141 5.16 -3.91 -9.70
CA GLY A 141 5.07 -5.06 -10.56
C GLY A 141 6.39 -5.80 -10.72
N GLY A 142 6.35 -6.90 -11.48
CA GLY A 142 7.50 -7.71 -11.83
C GLY A 142 7.82 -8.81 -10.82
N GLY A 143 8.22 -9.98 -11.33
CA GLY A 143 8.57 -11.16 -10.56
C GLY A 143 10.01 -11.16 -10.05
N GLY A 144 10.31 -12.05 -9.16
CA GLY A 144 11.67 -12.33 -8.67
C GLY A 144 11.62 -13.11 -7.37
N ARG A 145 12.49 -14.14 -7.28
CA ARG A 145 12.56 -14.99 -6.07
C ARG A 145 13.55 -14.48 -5.04
N LYS A 146 14.53 -13.66 -5.49
CA LYS A 146 15.60 -13.16 -4.61
C LYS A 146 15.19 -11.83 -3.95
N GLU A 147 15.40 -11.74 -2.67
CA GLU A 147 15.08 -10.58 -1.84
C GLU A 147 15.79 -9.31 -2.33
N GLY A 148 17.06 -9.40 -2.74
CA GLY A 148 17.84 -8.26 -3.26
C GLY A 148 17.15 -7.56 -4.45
N GLY A 149 16.59 -8.33 -5.39
CA GLY A 149 15.86 -7.76 -6.53
C GLY A 149 14.59 -6.99 -6.12
N LYS A 150 13.91 -7.47 -5.06
CA LYS A 150 12.72 -6.79 -4.51
C LYS A 150 13.10 -5.47 -3.81
N VAL A 151 14.20 -5.49 -3.03
CA VAL A 151 14.71 -4.29 -2.36
C VAL A 151 15.23 -3.24 -3.37
N ASN A 152 15.90 -3.67 -4.44
CA ASN A 152 16.37 -2.76 -5.48
C ASN A 152 15.20 -2.02 -6.14
N ARG A 153 14.11 -2.71 -6.49
CA ARG A 153 12.91 -2.07 -7.05
C ARG A 153 12.32 -1.01 -6.13
N LEU A 154 12.27 -1.29 -4.84
CA LEU A 154 11.81 -0.32 -3.86
C LEU A 154 12.73 0.91 -3.82
N ALA A 155 14.05 0.70 -3.82
CA ALA A 155 15.04 1.78 -3.81
C ALA A 155 14.99 2.62 -5.11
N ASP A 156 14.73 2.01 -6.25
CA ASP A 156 14.66 2.66 -7.56
C ASP A 156 13.51 3.66 -7.68
N LEU A 157 12.50 3.60 -6.82
CA LEU A 157 11.38 4.55 -6.81
C LEU A 157 11.85 6.00 -6.60
N ALA A 158 12.96 6.21 -5.90
CA ALA A 158 13.54 7.55 -5.71
C ALA A 158 14.09 8.17 -7.00
N SER A 159 14.27 7.40 -8.06
CA SER A 159 14.64 7.91 -9.38
C SER A 159 13.45 8.48 -10.16
N ILE A 160 12.22 8.17 -9.75
CA ILE A 160 10.99 8.59 -10.45
C ILE A 160 10.53 9.97 -9.96
N VAL A 161 10.52 10.17 -8.65
CA VAL A 161 10.01 11.39 -8.02
C VAL A 161 10.73 11.67 -6.71
N ASP A 162 10.95 12.93 -6.37
CA ASP A 162 11.51 13.35 -5.08
C ASP A 162 10.39 13.39 -4.02
N ALA A 163 10.27 12.34 -3.21
CA ALA A 163 9.36 12.25 -2.08
C ALA A 163 10.11 11.91 -0.79
N ASP A 164 9.46 12.10 0.36
CA ASP A 164 10.03 11.73 1.66
C ASP A 164 9.86 10.23 1.93
N ILE A 165 8.76 9.64 1.43
CA ILE A 165 8.36 8.27 1.70
C ILE A 165 8.00 7.57 0.38
N TYR A 166 8.47 6.35 0.22
CA TYR A 166 8.14 5.47 -0.92
C TYR A 166 7.48 4.21 -0.41
N ILE A 167 6.30 3.90 -0.93
CA ILE A 167 5.49 2.74 -0.53
C ILE A 167 5.26 1.86 -1.75
N HIS A 168 5.53 0.56 -1.59
CA HIS A 168 5.45 -0.43 -2.65
C HIS A 168 4.80 -1.73 -2.13
N GLY A 169 3.92 -2.32 -2.93
CA GLY A 169 3.28 -3.61 -2.65
C GLY A 169 3.86 -4.77 -3.45
N HIS A 170 3.01 -5.67 -3.92
CA HIS A 170 3.24 -6.72 -4.93
C HIS A 170 4.29 -7.79 -4.61
N THR A 171 5.41 -7.43 -4.02
CA THR A 171 6.53 -8.38 -3.87
C THR A 171 6.42 -9.28 -2.65
N HIS A 172 5.43 -9.08 -1.79
CA HIS A 172 5.14 -9.86 -0.58
C HIS A 172 6.32 -9.96 0.41
N LEU A 173 7.31 -9.06 0.30
CA LEU A 173 8.47 -9.03 1.19
C LEU A 173 8.42 -7.75 2.04
N PRO A 174 8.06 -7.82 3.34
CA PRO A 174 8.08 -6.63 4.18
C PRO A 174 9.51 -6.10 4.33
N VAL A 175 9.71 -4.83 3.97
CA VAL A 175 11.00 -4.15 4.05
C VAL A 175 10.81 -2.75 4.58
N VAL A 176 11.71 -2.33 5.45
CA VAL A 176 11.91 -0.94 5.84
C VAL A 176 13.35 -0.57 5.56
N LEU A 177 13.57 0.41 4.71
CA LEU A 177 14.89 0.94 4.36
C LEU A 177 14.87 2.46 4.54
N LYS A 178 15.93 3.02 5.11
CA LYS A 178 16.11 4.45 5.25
C LYS A 178 17.45 4.86 4.64
N ASN A 179 17.40 5.75 3.66
CA ASN A 179 18.58 6.28 2.99
C ASN A 179 18.62 7.80 3.09
N SER A 180 19.82 8.36 3.15
CA SER A 180 20.04 9.80 3.14
C SER A 180 20.48 10.29 1.78
N PHE A 181 19.98 11.44 1.38
CA PHE A 181 20.26 12.09 0.10
C PHE A 181 20.70 13.53 0.33
N TYR A 182 21.54 14.06 -0.56
CA TYR A 182 21.82 15.49 -0.56
C TYR A 182 20.74 16.22 -1.38
N ARG A 183 20.09 17.20 -0.71
CA ARG A 183 19.17 18.13 -1.35
C ARG A 183 19.87 19.48 -1.50
N VAL A 184 20.02 19.90 -2.77
CA VAL A 184 20.63 21.19 -3.10
C VAL A 184 19.53 22.27 -3.07
N ASP A 185 19.77 23.33 -2.33
CA ASP A 185 18.96 24.56 -2.35
C ASP A 185 19.74 25.66 -3.07
N PRO A 186 19.51 25.88 -4.39
CA PRO A 186 20.24 26.88 -5.15
C PRO A 186 19.91 28.32 -4.72
N CYS A 187 18.72 28.57 -4.17
CA CYS A 187 18.35 29.92 -3.73
C CYS A 187 19.15 30.36 -2.49
N ASN A 188 19.45 29.43 -1.58
CA ASN A 188 20.23 29.71 -0.38
C ASN A 188 21.68 29.23 -0.49
N SER A 189 22.13 28.77 -1.67
CA SER A 189 23.48 28.24 -1.91
C SER A 189 23.89 27.21 -0.84
N SER A 190 22.98 26.33 -0.47
CA SER A 190 23.19 25.35 0.60
C SER A 190 22.88 23.92 0.16
N VAL A 191 23.49 22.97 0.86
CA VAL A 191 23.23 21.55 0.70
C VAL A 191 22.82 20.97 2.04
N GLN A 192 21.70 20.27 2.05
CA GLN A 192 21.18 19.63 3.26
C GLN A 192 21.12 18.11 3.04
N MET A 193 21.47 17.34 4.05
CA MET A 193 21.23 15.92 4.07
C MET A 193 19.78 15.66 4.51
N VAL A 194 19.03 14.93 3.70
CA VAL A 194 17.62 14.58 3.95
C VAL A 194 17.45 13.07 3.94
N ASP A 195 16.75 12.56 4.92
CA ASP A 195 16.42 11.15 4.99
C ASP A 195 15.17 10.85 4.18
N LYS A 196 15.17 9.71 3.51
CA LYS A 196 14.01 9.17 2.81
C LYS A 196 13.70 7.77 3.32
N LEU A 197 12.42 7.47 3.46
CA LEU A 197 11.92 6.21 3.98
C LEU A 197 11.32 5.37 2.84
N PHE A 198 11.76 4.12 2.73
CA PHE A 198 11.28 3.18 1.74
C PHE A 198 10.62 2.02 2.46
N VAL A 199 9.38 1.71 2.07
CA VAL A 199 8.56 0.71 2.75
C VAL A 199 7.93 -0.22 1.72
N ASN A 200 8.19 -1.51 1.87
CA ASN A 200 7.49 -2.54 1.10
C ASN A 200 6.55 -3.31 2.02
N THR A 201 5.34 -3.57 1.55
CA THR A 201 4.30 -4.23 2.35
C THR A 201 4.49 -5.74 2.41
N ALA A 202 3.83 -6.37 3.39
CA ALA A 202 3.68 -7.82 3.47
C ALA A 202 2.36 -8.25 2.81
N ALA A 203 2.32 -9.47 2.29
CA ALA A 203 1.06 -10.10 1.92
C ALA A 203 0.34 -10.66 3.14
N MET A 204 -0.99 -10.64 3.10
CA MET A 204 -1.86 -11.23 4.12
C MET A 204 -2.30 -12.64 3.69
N LEU A 205 -1.30 -13.48 3.38
CA LEU A 205 -1.49 -14.85 2.95
C LEU A 205 -0.81 -15.83 3.91
N ASN A 206 -1.50 -16.90 4.25
CA ASN A 206 -0.91 -18.07 4.88
C ASN A 206 -0.10 -18.84 3.84
N TYR A 207 0.95 -19.53 4.29
CA TYR A 207 1.76 -20.33 3.36
C TYR A 207 0.99 -21.55 2.85
N GLY A 208 1.04 -21.77 1.54
CA GLY A 208 0.37 -22.87 0.85
C GLY A 208 -0.06 -22.52 -0.56
N GLY A 209 -0.85 -23.38 -1.17
CA GLY A 209 -1.45 -23.17 -2.48
C GLY A 209 -0.44 -22.92 -3.61
N TYR A 210 -0.62 -21.84 -4.35
CA TYR A 210 0.25 -21.46 -5.45
C TYR A 210 1.71 -21.23 -4.99
N GLY A 211 1.91 -20.56 -3.85
CA GLY A 211 3.23 -20.26 -3.33
C GLY A 211 4.06 -21.51 -3.04
N ASP A 212 3.43 -22.50 -2.42
CA ASP A 212 4.03 -23.80 -2.14
C ASP A 212 4.31 -24.59 -3.44
N LYS A 213 3.32 -24.70 -4.32
CA LYS A 213 3.47 -25.36 -5.64
C LYS A 213 4.63 -24.78 -6.47
N GLN A 214 4.89 -23.49 -6.35
CA GLN A 214 5.99 -22.80 -7.05
C GLN A 214 7.31 -22.80 -6.29
N GLY A 215 7.36 -23.34 -5.07
CA GLY A 215 8.55 -23.35 -4.22
C GLY A 215 8.99 -21.97 -3.75
N PHE A 216 8.05 -21.04 -3.52
CA PHE A 216 8.34 -19.80 -2.82
C PHE A 216 8.58 -20.06 -1.34
N LYS A 217 9.39 -19.24 -0.71
CA LYS A 217 9.58 -19.29 0.75
C LYS A 217 8.36 -18.75 1.47
N PRO A 218 8.04 -19.26 2.67
CA PRO A 218 7.11 -18.58 3.57
C PRO A 218 7.54 -17.13 3.80
N ALA A 219 6.60 -16.19 3.73
CA ALA A 219 6.85 -14.77 3.95
C ALA A 219 6.26 -14.32 5.29
N SER A 220 6.88 -13.30 5.90
CA SER A 220 6.30 -12.65 7.08
C SER A 220 5.04 -11.87 6.68
N LYS A 221 4.00 -11.95 7.51
CA LYS A 221 2.75 -11.19 7.37
C LYS A 221 2.76 -9.84 8.09
N GLN A 222 3.89 -9.46 8.72
CA GLN A 222 4.05 -8.18 9.38
C GLN A 222 4.22 -7.06 8.35
N SER A 223 3.15 -6.32 8.08
CA SER A 223 3.26 -5.11 7.26
C SER A 223 3.82 -3.96 8.08
N PRO A 224 4.71 -3.15 7.50
CA PRO A 224 5.26 -1.99 8.18
C PRO A 224 4.19 -0.98 8.59
N VAL A 225 4.39 -0.35 9.75
CA VAL A 225 3.62 0.81 10.20
C VAL A 225 4.53 2.03 10.16
N ILE A 226 4.09 3.07 9.44
CA ILE A 226 4.84 4.33 9.28
C ILE A 226 4.39 5.32 10.36
N TYR A 227 5.34 5.89 11.06
CA TYR A 227 5.14 6.90 12.09
C TYR A 227 5.66 8.25 11.61
N LEU A 228 4.81 9.26 11.65
CA LEU A 228 5.12 10.64 11.25
C LEU A 228 4.96 11.57 12.46
N CYS A 229 5.98 12.37 12.75
CA CYS A 229 5.91 13.33 13.83
C CYS A 229 5.25 14.63 13.36
N GLY A 230 4.24 15.10 14.09
CA GLY A 230 3.52 16.34 13.75
C GLY A 230 4.21 17.63 14.19
N THR A 231 5.26 17.55 15.03
CA THR A 231 5.95 18.72 15.60
C THR A 231 7.33 18.97 15.00
N LYS A 232 7.97 17.94 14.48
CA LYS A 232 9.29 18.00 13.79
C LYS A 232 9.25 17.10 12.55
N HIS A 233 10.12 17.41 11.57
CA HIS A 233 10.20 16.56 10.35
C HIS A 233 10.98 15.28 10.65
N GLU A 234 10.28 14.32 11.22
CA GLU A 234 10.83 13.00 11.58
C GLU A 234 9.86 11.90 11.21
N MET A 235 10.39 10.88 10.56
CA MET A 235 9.65 9.72 10.11
C MET A 235 10.45 8.44 10.34
N TYR A 236 9.74 7.36 10.66
CA TYR A 236 10.30 6.03 10.75
C TYR A 236 9.20 4.99 10.50
N ALA A 237 9.59 3.76 10.23
CA ALA A 237 8.65 2.64 10.15
C ALA A 237 9.14 1.47 11.01
N LYS A 238 8.19 0.65 11.45
CA LYS A 238 8.43 -0.59 12.20
C LYS A 238 7.70 -1.74 11.51
N LEU A 239 8.34 -2.90 11.50
CA LEU A 239 7.73 -4.20 11.22
C LEU A 239 7.05 -4.74 12.46
#